data_f61d6f795ca557b0cf8f03c46988c90a
#
_entry.id   f61d6f795ca557b0cf8f03c46988c90a
#
_cell.length_a   1.000
_cell.length_b   1.000
_cell.length_c   1.000
_cell.angle_alpha   90.00
_cell.angle_beta   90.00
_cell.angle_gamma   90.00
#
_symmetry.space_group_name_H-M   'P 1'
#
loop_
_entity.id
_entity.type
_entity.pdbx_description
1 polymer ?
#
loop_
_entity_poly.entity_id
_entity_poly.type
_entity_poly.pdbx_seq_one_letter_code
_entity_poly.pdbx_strand_id
1 'polypeptide(L)'
;MTPVPTPIPAEAASPLLRLEGVEQLYGDRIRILGPLDLEVREREFLSLVGPSGCGKSTLLRIAAGVLRPTAGRVLMGGRPLKGVNTRAAMVFQSFALFPWLKVVENVGVGLEARGLPPRERLKKAEKYIDLVGLSGYERAYPRELSRGMKQLVGLARALAVEPELLCMDEPFSALDVLTARTMRDLVLDLWASPEVMTKSILLVTHSVEEAVAMSDRVVMMKANPGRIADQVDLRELPRPRRPDAPQVRETVDRMYALLA
;
A
#
# COMPACT_ATOMS: atom_id res chain seq x y z
N MET A 1 11.76 -3.10 -21.99
CA MET A 1 11.86 -3.77 -20.67
C MET A 1 12.83 -2.95 -19.83
N THR A 2 12.30 -2.15 -18.94
CA THR A 2 13.12 -1.37 -17.98
C THR A 2 13.63 -2.34 -16.92
N PRO A 3 14.91 -2.27 -16.52
CA PRO A 3 15.45 -3.16 -15.49
C PRO A 3 14.75 -2.87 -14.15
N VAL A 4 14.19 -3.92 -13.56
CA VAL A 4 13.70 -3.87 -12.17
C VAL A 4 14.89 -3.52 -11.27
N PRO A 5 14.78 -2.56 -10.35
CA PRO A 5 15.89 -2.19 -9.48
C PRO A 5 16.40 -3.42 -8.70
N THR A 6 17.71 -3.60 -8.71
CA THR A 6 18.38 -4.70 -7.99
C THR A 6 18.08 -4.59 -6.49
N PRO A 7 17.68 -5.68 -5.82
CA PRO A 7 17.43 -5.66 -4.39
C PRO A 7 18.70 -5.25 -3.62
N ILE A 8 18.55 -4.35 -2.65
CA ILE A 8 19.65 -4.00 -1.72
C ILE A 8 19.80 -5.16 -0.73
N PRO A 9 21.04 -5.56 -0.36
CA PRO A 9 21.27 -6.59 0.65
C PRO A 9 20.54 -6.24 1.98
N ALA A 10 19.99 -7.25 2.64
CA ALA A 10 19.07 -7.11 3.79
C ALA A 10 19.68 -6.42 5.02
N GLU A 11 21.00 -6.41 5.15
CA GLU A 11 21.70 -5.91 6.35
C GLU A 11 21.97 -4.40 6.37
N ALA A 12 21.78 -3.68 5.27
CA ALA A 12 22.23 -2.29 5.13
C ALA A 12 21.12 -1.21 5.11
N ALA A 13 19.85 -1.57 5.00
CA ALA A 13 18.77 -0.58 4.87
C ALA A 13 18.13 -0.26 6.22
N SER A 14 18.32 0.97 6.70
CA SER A 14 17.57 1.48 7.86
C SER A 14 16.05 1.38 7.60
N PRO A 15 15.24 1.00 8.60
CA PRO A 15 13.80 0.91 8.42
C PRO A 15 13.20 2.30 8.15
N LEU A 16 12.40 2.38 7.07
CA LEU A 16 11.63 3.58 6.77
C LEU A 16 10.53 3.79 7.81
N LEU A 17 9.84 2.69 8.17
CA LEU A 17 8.82 2.66 9.22
C LEU A 17 9.13 1.53 10.19
N ARG A 18 8.95 1.80 11.50
CA ARG A 18 9.02 0.78 12.56
C ARG A 18 7.85 0.92 13.50
N LEU A 19 7.18 -0.16 13.77
CA LEU A 19 6.19 -0.32 14.81
C LEU A 19 6.82 -1.15 15.93
N GLU A 20 6.76 -0.67 17.17
CA GLU A 20 7.37 -1.31 18.33
C GLU A 20 6.33 -1.54 19.42
N GLY A 21 6.09 -2.82 19.75
CA GLY A 21 5.14 -3.25 20.76
C GLY A 21 3.73 -2.72 20.51
N VAL A 22 3.31 -2.58 19.26
CA VAL A 22 2.03 -1.97 18.91
C VAL A 22 0.87 -2.86 19.33
N GLU A 23 -0.04 -2.29 20.12
CA GLU A 23 -1.31 -2.90 20.50
C GLU A 23 -2.48 -1.99 20.11
N GLN A 24 -3.61 -2.62 19.81
CA GLN A 24 -4.87 -1.91 19.58
C GLN A 24 -6.02 -2.58 20.29
N LEU A 25 -6.70 -1.82 21.14
CA LEU A 25 -7.95 -2.20 21.78
C LEU A 25 -9.11 -1.47 21.13
N TYR A 26 -10.26 -2.10 21.07
CA TYR A 26 -11.54 -1.49 20.71
C TYR A 26 -12.44 -1.42 21.94
N GLY A 27 -12.89 -0.20 22.30
CA GLY A 27 -13.72 0.02 23.47
C GLY A 27 -13.06 -0.46 24.77
N ASP A 28 -11.73 -0.33 24.90
CA ASP A 28 -10.89 -0.69 26.05
C ASP A 28 -10.96 -2.16 26.50
N ARG A 29 -11.66 -3.03 25.75
CA ARG A 29 -11.91 -4.43 26.15
C ARG A 29 -11.50 -5.46 25.11
N ILE A 30 -11.70 -5.15 23.83
CA ILE A 30 -11.48 -6.13 22.75
C ILE A 30 -10.13 -5.84 22.11
N ARG A 31 -9.17 -6.74 22.32
CA ARG A 31 -7.85 -6.64 21.68
C ARG A 31 -7.93 -7.04 20.22
N ILE A 32 -7.77 -6.05 19.34
CA ILE A 32 -7.72 -6.25 17.87
C ILE A 32 -6.32 -6.64 17.43
N LEU A 33 -5.29 -5.98 17.98
CA LEU A 33 -3.88 -6.22 17.65
C LEU A 33 -3.06 -6.32 18.93
N GLY A 34 -2.04 -7.10 18.87
CA GLY A 34 -0.91 -6.95 19.69
C GLY A 34 -0.49 -7.90 20.69
N PRO A 35 0.58 -7.55 21.43
CA PRO A 35 1.61 -6.62 20.98
C PRO A 35 2.36 -7.19 19.75
N LEU A 36 2.76 -6.32 18.83
CA LEU A 36 3.52 -6.73 17.66
C LEU A 36 4.58 -5.71 17.25
N ASP A 37 5.64 -6.21 16.64
CA ASP A 37 6.71 -5.44 16.04
C ASP A 37 6.70 -5.65 14.53
N LEU A 38 6.83 -4.56 13.76
CA LEU A 38 6.90 -4.62 12.31
C LEU A 38 7.85 -3.54 11.79
N GLU A 39 8.67 -3.90 10.82
CA GLU A 39 9.50 -2.94 10.09
C GLU A 39 9.13 -2.95 8.61
N VAL A 40 9.09 -1.78 8.00
CA VAL A 40 9.11 -1.59 6.54
C VAL A 40 10.43 -0.94 6.20
N ARG A 41 11.23 -1.62 5.37
CA ARG A 41 12.55 -1.13 4.96
C ARG A 41 12.45 -0.12 3.83
N GLU A 42 13.47 0.69 3.64
CA GLU A 42 13.54 1.51 2.43
C GLU A 42 13.64 0.61 1.18
N ARG A 43 12.95 1.02 0.12
CA ARG A 43 12.88 0.30 -1.16
C ARG A 43 12.33 -1.12 -1.03
N GLU A 44 11.38 -1.30 -0.13
CA GLU A 44 10.70 -2.57 0.10
C GLU A 44 9.24 -2.51 -0.33
N PHE A 45 8.80 -3.50 -1.06
CA PHE A 45 7.39 -3.81 -1.25
C PHE A 45 7.00 -4.88 -0.23
N LEU A 46 6.31 -4.50 0.84
CA LEU A 46 5.86 -5.39 1.92
C LEU A 46 4.37 -5.65 1.82
N SER A 47 3.94 -6.90 1.86
CA SER A 47 2.52 -7.25 2.00
C SER A 47 2.18 -7.82 3.37
N LEU A 48 0.99 -7.46 3.86
CA LEU A 48 0.34 -8.09 5.02
C LEU A 48 -0.77 -9.00 4.51
N VAL A 49 -0.68 -10.28 4.81
CA VAL A 49 -1.66 -11.31 4.42
C VAL A 49 -2.23 -11.99 5.66
N GLY A 50 -3.50 -12.35 5.63
CA GLY A 50 -4.15 -13.08 6.70
C GLY A 50 -5.66 -13.04 6.60
N PRO A 51 -6.40 -13.78 7.45
CA PRO A 51 -7.84 -13.86 7.41
C PRO A 51 -8.53 -12.51 7.65
N SER A 52 -9.78 -12.39 7.24
CA SER A 52 -10.60 -11.22 7.54
C SER A 52 -10.69 -11.01 9.06
N GLY A 53 -10.64 -9.77 9.51
CA GLY A 53 -10.71 -9.42 10.92
C GLY A 53 -9.43 -9.62 11.74
N CYS A 54 -8.31 -10.09 11.16
CA CYS A 54 -7.04 -10.23 11.89
C CYS A 54 -6.30 -8.89 12.14
N GLY A 55 -6.88 -7.73 11.76
CA GLY A 55 -6.32 -6.42 12.09
C GLY A 55 -5.40 -5.80 11.04
N LYS A 56 -5.29 -6.34 9.81
CA LYS A 56 -4.43 -5.80 8.74
C LYS A 56 -4.70 -4.33 8.44
N SER A 57 -5.95 -3.97 8.17
CA SER A 57 -6.33 -2.57 7.90
C SER A 57 -6.15 -1.67 9.13
N THR A 58 -6.30 -2.21 10.34
CA THR A 58 -5.99 -1.49 11.58
C THR A 58 -4.51 -1.18 11.67
N LEU A 59 -3.65 -2.16 11.39
CA LEU A 59 -2.20 -2.00 11.37
C LEU A 59 -1.76 -1.00 10.30
N LEU A 60 -2.37 -1.07 9.11
CA LEU A 60 -2.12 -0.13 8.02
C LEU A 60 -2.47 1.32 8.41
N ARG A 61 -3.63 1.52 9.06
CA ARG A 61 -4.05 2.84 9.55
C ARG A 61 -3.14 3.39 10.64
N ILE A 62 -2.61 2.51 11.49
CA ILE A 62 -1.59 2.87 12.49
C ILE A 62 -0.29 3.29 11.79
N ALA A 63 0.17 2.55 10.79
CA ALA A 63 1.35 2.88 9.98
C ALA A 63 1.22 4.23 9.25
N ALA A 64 0.02 4.52 8.74
CA ALA A 64 -0.31 5.80 8.10
C ALA A 64 -0.55 6.95 9.12
N GLY A 65 -0.52 6.68 10.43
CA GLY A 65 -0.78 7.67 11.47
C GLY A 65 -2.23 8.17 11.52
N VAL A 66 -3.15 7.49 10.85
CA VAL A 66 -4.60 7.77 10.88
C VAL A 66 -5.24 7.25 12.16
N LEU A 67 -4.69 6.17 12.71
CA LEU A 67 -5.10 5.59 13.98
C LEU A 67 -3.91 5.60 14.94
N ARG A 68 -4.12 6.12 16.14
CA ARG A 68 -3.12 6.05 17.22
C ARG A 68 -3.23 4.69 17.91
N PRO A 69 -2.15 3.93 18.08
CA PRO A 69 -2.18 2.68 18.81
C PRO A 69 -2.49 2.91 20.29
N THR A 70 -3.14 1.94 20.93
CA THR A 70 -3.46 1.99 22.38
C THR A 70 -2.18 1.85 23.22
N ALA A 71 -1.23 1.03 22.74
CA ALA A 71 0.10 0.89 23.35
C ALA A 71 1.15 0.72 22.27
N GLY A 72 2.42 0.85 22.65
CA GLY A 72 3.55 0.82 21.73
C GLY A 72 3.78 2.17 21.04
N ARG A 73 4.64 2.16 20.01
CA ARG A 73 4.99 3.38 19.26
C ARG A 73 5.27 3.08 17.79
N VAL A 74 5.11 4.13 16.98
CA VAL A 74 5.43 4.12 15.55
C VAL A 74 6.55 5.12 15.32
N LEU A 75 7.57 4.70 14.58
CA LEU A 75 8.68 5.56 14.15
C LEU A 75 8.69 5.64 12.62
N MET A 76 8.86 6.83 12.08
CA MET A 76 9.03 7.10 10.64
C MET A 76 10.40 7.75 10.42
N GLY A 77 11.30 7.04 9.71
CA GLY A 77 12.69 7.47 9.54
C GLY A 77 13.41 7.65 10.89
N GLY A 78 13.21 6.72 11.82
CA GLY A 78 13.79 6.72 13.16
C GLY A 78 13.20 7.73 14.15
N ARG A 79 12.21 8.54 13.75
CA ARG A 79 11.58 9.55 14.61
C ARG A 79 10.18 9.14 15.04
N PRO A 80 9.78 9.31 16.31
CA PRO A 80 8.44 9.00 16.76
C PRO A 80 7.38 9.76 15.95
N LEU A 81 6.40 9.02 15.43
CA LEU A 81 5.27 9.59 14.71
C LEU A 81 4.28 10.22 15.69
N LYS A 82 4.01 11.52 15.52
CA LYS A 82 3.03 12.25 16.30
C LYS A 82 1.89 12.70 15.39
N GLY A 83 0.76 11.98 15.42
CA GLY A 83 -0.40 12.28 14.58
C GLY A 83 -0.29 11.70 13.16
N VAL A 84 -0.91 12.36 12.17
CA VAL A 84 -0.96 11.89 10.80
C VAL A 84 0.44 11.83 10.17
N ASN A 85 0.74 10.73 9.50
CA ASN A 85 2.01 10.56 8.81
C ASN A 85 1.97 11.30 7.46
N THR A 86 2.45 12.54 7.41
CA THR A 86 2.49 13.34 6.17
C THR A 86 3.48 12.80 5.13
N ARG A 87 4.36 11.86 5.50
CA ARG A 87 5.28 11.15 4.59
C ARG A 87 4.66 9.88 4.00
N ALA A 88 3.43 9.52 4.43
CA ALA A 88 2.66 8.41 3.90
C ALA A 88 1.43 8.89 3.14
N ALA A 89 0.97 8.10 2.19
CA ALA A 89 -0.35 8.25 1.57
C ALA A 89 -1.08 6.91 1.55
N MET A 90 -2.40 6.96 1.43
CA MET A 90 -3.24 5.77 1.53
C MET A 90 -4.16 5.63 0.32
N VAL A 91 -4.16 4.42 -0.27
CA VAL A 91 -5.15 3.98 -1.27
C VAL A 91 -6.15 3.09 -0.55
N PHE A 92 -7.43 3.44 -0.63
CA PHE A 92 -8.51 2.77 0.09
C PHE A 92 -9.22 1.73 -0.79
N GLN A 93 -9.74 0.69 -0.18
CA GLN A 93 -10.58 -0.32 -0.82
C GLN A 93 -11.83 0.28 -1.49
N SER A 94 -12.47 1.27 -0.86
CA SER A 94 -13.70 1.92 -1.31
C SER A 94 -13.47 3.14 -2.22
N PHE A 95 -12.29 3.27 -2.83
CA PHE A 95 -11.84 4.41 -3.66
C PHE A 95 -11.75 5.73 -2.90
N ALA A 96 -12.65 6.00 -1.96
CA ALA A 96 -12.76 7.20 -1.12
C ALA A 96 -12.65 8.52 -1.93
N LEU A 97 -13.27 8.57 -3.12
CA LEU A 97 -13.31 9.77 -3.94
C LEU A 97 -14.42 10.71 -3.45
N PHE A 98 -14.16 12.00 -3.56
CA PHE A 98 -15.16 13.04 -3.32
C PHE A 98 -16.10 13.11 -4.53
N PRO A 99 -17.37 12.70 -4.40
CA PRO A 99 -18.27 12.55 -5.55
C PRO A 99 -18.66 13.87 -6.23
N TRP A 100 -18.49 14.99 -5.53
CA TRP A 100 -18.75 16.35 -6.01
C TRP A 100 -17.54 17.02 -6.65
N LEU A 101 -16.34 16.42 -6.59
CA LEU A 101 -15.12 16.92 -7.20
C LEU A 101 -14.83 16.16 -8.51
N LYS A 102 -14.28 16.87 -9.49
CA LYS A 102 -13.75 16.30 -10.72
C LYS A 102 -12.52 15.44 -10.43
N VAL A 103 -12.09 14.62 -11.39
CA VAL A 103 -10.88 13.79 -11.28
C VAL A 103 -9.66 14.61 -10.89
N VAL A 104 -9.37 15.70 -11.59
CA VAL A 104 -8.21 16.55 -11.31
C VAL A 104 -8.27 17.19 -9.93
N GLU A 105 -9.44 17.54 -9.46
CA GLU A 105 -9.65 18.09 -8.13
C GLU A 105 -9.48 17.01 -7.05
N ASN A 106 -10.02 15.79 -7.28
CA ASN A 106 -9.79 14.64 -6.40
C ASN A 106 -8.31 14.32 -6.23
N VAL A 107 -7.54 14.32 -7.33
CA VAL A 107 -6.09 14.08 -7.28
C VAL A 107 -5.37 15.23 -6.57
N GLY A 108 -5.86 16.46 -6.76
CA GLY A 108 -5.27 17.68 -6.18
C GLY A 108 -5.53 17.91 -4.69
N VAL A 109 -6.50 17.22 -4.07
CA VAL A 109 -6.90 17.48 -2.65
C VAL A 109 -5.74 17.42 -1.67
N GLY A 110 -4.90 16.40 -1.77
CA GLY A 110 -3.75 16.25 -0.88
C GLY A 110 -2.68 17.33 -1.11
N LEU A 111 -2.55 17.81 -2.33
CA LEU A 111 -1.64 18.91 -2.68
C LEU A 111 -2.15 20.25 -2.13
N GLU A 112 -3.48 20.45 -2.15
CA GLU A 112 -4.13 21.60 -1.53
C GLU A 112 -3.91 21.64 -0.02
N ALA A 113 -4.11 20.52 0.64
CA ALA A 113 -3.86 20.37 2.08
C ALA A 113 -2.39 20.65 2.47
N ARG A 114 -1.45 20.48 1.52
CA ARG A 114 -0.03 20.84 1.68
C ARG A 114 0.29 22.29 1.30
N GLY A 115 -0.72 23.09 0.95
CA GLY A 115 -0.58 24.51 0.62
C GLY A 115 -0.01 24.82 -0.76
N LEU A 116 -0.04 23.88 -1.71
CA LEU A 116 0.44 24.15 -3.07
C LEU A 116 -0.46 25.17 -3.78
N PRO A 117 0.14 26.15 -4.50
CA PRO A 117 -0.61 27.12 -5.30
C PRO A 117 -1.47 26.43 -6.38
N PRO A 118 -2.64 27.00 -6.78
CA PRO A 118 -3.56 26.35 -7.70
C PRO A 118 -2.93 25.91 -9.04
N ARG A 119 -2.03 26.70 -9.62
CA ARG A 119 -1.36 26.35 -10.89
C ARG A 119 -0.43 25.15 -10.75
N GLU A 120 0.35 25.11 -9.69
CA GLU A 120 1.28 24.00 -9.43
C GLU A 120 0.51 22.73 -9.09
N ARG A 121 -0.55 22.86 -8.29
CA ARG A 121 -1.46 21.76 -7.93
C ARG A 121 -2.08 21.13 -9.17
N LEU A 122 -2.61 21.97 -10.10
CA LEU A 122 -3.20 21.49 -11.35
C LEU A 122 -2.17 20.72 -12.19
N LYS A 123 -1.02 21.34 -12.47
CA LYS A 123 0.06 20.70 -13.24
C LYS A 123 0.49 19.37 -12.66
N LYS A 124 0.62 19.31 -11.32
CA LYS A 124 1.04 18.08 -10.64
C LYS A 124 -0.06 17.02 -10.66
N ALA A 125 -1.32 17.40 -10.48
CA ALA A 125 -2.45 16.49 -10.60
C ALA A 125 -2.57 15.90 -12.01
N GLU A 126 -2.45 16.71 -13.05
CA GLU A 126 -2.46 16.26 -14.45
C GLU A 126 -1.33 15.27 -14.73
N LYS A 127 -0.10 15.53 -14.24
CA LYS A 127 1.02 14.58 -14.36
C LYS A 127 0.65 13.20 -13.82
N TYR A 128 0.07 13.12 -12.62
CA TYR A 128 -0.25 11.82 -12.02
C TYR A 128 -1.50 11.17 -12.61
N ILE A 129 -2.41 11.94 -13.19
CA ILE A 129 -3.53 11.43 -14.01
C ILE A 129 -2.98 10.75 -15.27
N ASP A 130 -2.03 11.38 -15.93
CA ASP A 130 -1.35 10.82 -17.12
C ASP A 130 -0.59 9.54 -16.77
N LEU A 131 0.20 9.54 -15.68
CA LEU A 131 0.96 8.37 -15.21
C LEU A 131 0.09 7.13 -14.92
N VAL A 132 -1.17 7.32 -14.52
CA VAL A 132 -2.11 6.20 -14.32
C VAL A 132 -2.98 5.90 -15.55
N GLY A 133 -2.72 6.55 -16.70
CA GLY A 133 -3.42 6.30 -17.95
C GLY A 133 -4.85 6.87 -18.00
N LEU A 134 -5.13 7.96 -17.29
CA LEU A 134 -6.44 8.62 -17.26
C LEU A 134 -6.45 9.98 -17.97
N SER A 135 -5.52 10.23 -18.89
CA SER A 135 -5.53 11.44 -19.74
C SER A 135 -6.83 11.55 -20.52
N GLY A 136 -7.42 12.73 -20.51
CA GLY A 136 -8.73 13.02 -21.11
C GLY A 136 -9.91 12.91 -20.13
N TYR A 137 -9.70 12.37 -18.91
CA TYR A 137 -10.74 12.27 -17.88
C TYR A 137 -10.61 13.29 -16.75
N GLU A 138 -9.76 14.30 -16.87
CA GLU A 138 -9.45 15.31 -15.83
C GLU A 138 -10.70 16.03 -15.34
N ARG A 139 -11.65 16.28 -16.27
CA ARG A 139 -12.89 17.03 -16.03
C ARG A 139 -14.08 16.14 -15.66
N ALA A 140 -13.95 14.82 -15.75
CA ALA A 140 -15.01 13.87 -15.40
C ALA A 140 -15.26 13.83 -13.89
N TYR A 141 -16.49 13.51 -13.51
CA TYR A 141 -16.85 13.24 -12.10
C TYR A 141 -16.77 11.74 -11.80
N PRO A 142 -16.60 11.33 -10.54
CA PRO A 142 -16.51 9.92 -10.16
C PRO A 142 -17.69 9.07 -10.67
N ARG A 143 -18.90 9.61 -10.77
CA ARG A 143 -20.08 8.89 -11.28
C ARG A 143 -19.95 8.45 -12.76
N GLU A 144 -19.09 9.13 -13.52
CA GLU A 144 -18.85 8.89 -14.95
C GLU A 144 -17.75 7.85 -15.21
N LEU A 145 -17.10 7.37 -14.14
CA LEU A 145 -15.97 6.45 -14.19
C LEU A 145 -16.37 5.01 -13.85
N SER A 146 -15.72 4.05 -14.51
CA SER A 146 -15.76 2.64 -14.10
C SER A 146 -15.13 2.43 -12.72
N ARG A 147 -15.32 1.26 -12.11
CA ARG A 147 -14.68 0.90 -10.82
C ARG A 147 -13.15 0.95 -10.92
N GLY A 148 -12.58 0.38 -11.97
CA GLY A 148 -11.13 0.43 -12.21
C GLY A 148 -10.62 1.85 -12.35
N MET A 149 -11.29 2.71 -13.13
CA MET A 149 -10.91 4.12 -13.25
C MET A 149 -10.98 4.86 -11.91
N LYS A 150 -12.00 4.61 -11.09
CA LYS A 150 -12.09 5.20 -9.73
C LYS A 150 -10.90 4.80 -8.87
N GLN A 151 -10.44 3.55 -8.97
CA GLN A 151 -9.27 3.09 -8.23
C GLN A 151 -7.99 3.74 -8.74
N LEU A 152 -7.86 3.93 -10.06
CA LEU A 152 -6.74 4.67 -10.66
C LEU A 152 -6.71 6.14 -10.20
N VAL A 153 -7.86 6.81 -10.09
CA VAL A 153 -7.94 8.17 -9.50
C VAL A 153 -7.48 8.15 -8.04
N GLY A 154 -7.87 7.14 -7.25
CA GLY A 154 -7.42 6.97 -5.87
C GLY A 154 -5.90 6.77 -5.77
N LEU A 155 -5.32 5.99 -6.69
CA LEU A 155 -3.88 5.77 -6.81
C LEU A 155 -3.16 7.07 -7.21
N ALA A 156 -3.63 7.77 -8.25
CA ALA A 156 -3.07 9.06 -8.69
C ALA A 156 -3.07 10.10 -7.55
N ARG A 157 -4.18 10.20 -6.80
CA ARG A 157 -4.29 11.07 -5.63
C ARG A 157 -3.25 10.75 -4.56
N ALA A 158 -3.04 9.47 -4.28
CA ALA A 158 -2.06 9.03 -3.29
C ALA A 158 -0.62 9.30 -3.76
N LEU A 159 -0.32 9.08 -5.04
CA LEU A 159 1.00 9.32 -5.62
C LEU A 159 1.32 10.81 -5.81
N ALA A 160 0.30 11.64 -6.10
CA ALA A 160 0.49 13.07 -6.37
C ALA A 160 1.15 13.82 -5.21
N VAL A 161 0.93 13.37 -3.97
CA VAL A 161 1.60 13.96 -2.80
C VAL A 161 3.04 13.46 -2.61
N GLU A 162 3.56 12.62 -3.51
CA GLU A 162 4.91 12.06 -3.48
C GLU A 162 5.27 11.48 -2.11
N PRO A 163 4.53 10.47 -1.65
CA PRO A 163 4.77 9.88 -0.35
C PRO A 163 6.04 9.04 -0.36
N GLU A 164 6.74 8.98 0.77
CA GLU A 164 7.83 8.01 0.96
C GLU A 164 7.27 6.59 1.19
N LEU A 165 6.12 6.47 1.85
CA LEU A 165 5.42 5.21 2.09
C LEU A 165 4.02 5.24 1.46
N LEU A 166 3.76 4.33 0.52
CA LEU A 166 2.42 4.13 -0.02
C LEU A 166 1.74 2.97 0.71
N CYS A 167 0.67 3.27 1.44
CA CYS A 167 -0.17 2.30 2.12
C CYS A 167 -1.36 1.93 1.22
N MET A 168 -1.60 0.64 0.97
CA MET A 168 -2.71 0.18 0.14
C MET A 168 -3.59 -0.83 0.89
N ASP A 169 -4.86 -0.50 1.11
CA ASP A 169 -5.84 -1.34 1.82
C ASP A 169 -6.73 -2.07 0.82
N GLU A 170 -6.42 -3.33 0.53
CA GLU A 170 -7.14 -4.21 -0.42
C GLU A 170 -7.48 -3.53 -1.76
N PRO A 171 -6.51 -2.90 -2.46
CA PRO A 171 -6.79 -2.00 -3.57
C PRO A 171 -7.38 -2.69 -4.81
N PHE A 172 -7.30 -4.02 -4.90
CA PHE A 172 -7.74 -4.79 -6.07
C PHE A 172 -9.02 -5.59 -5.81
N SER A 173 -9.49 -5.70 -4.58
CA SER A 173 -10.59 -6.59 -4.16
C SER A 173 -11.95 -6.23 -4.78
N ALA A 174 -12.17 -4.97 -5.14
CA ALA A 174 -13.41 -4.49 -5.75
C ALA A 174 -13.43 -4.55 -7.29
N LEU A 175 -12.35 -5.09 -7.91
CA LEU A 175 -12.15 -5.12 -9.35
C LEU A 175 -12.39 -6.54 -9.91
N ASP A 176 -12.79 -6.62 -11.18
CA ASP A 176 -12.77 -7.90 -11.90
C ASP A 176 -11.33 -8.38 -12.16
N VAL A 177 -11.17 -9.65 -12.47
CA VAL A 177 -9.87 -10.33 -12.57
C VAL A 177 -8.92 -9.66 -13.57
N LEU A 178 -9.43 -9.23 -14.73
CA LEU A 178 -8.60 -8.61 -15.77
C LEU A 178 -8.16 -7.20 -15.36
N THR A 179 -9.09 -6.40 -14.86
CA THR A 179 -8.80 -5.05 -14.35
C THR A 179 -7.84 -5.09 -13.17
N ALA A 180 -8.03 -6.04 -12.24
CA ALA A 180 -7.13 -6.23 -11.09
C ALA A 180 -5.71 -6.58 -11.55
N ARG A 181 -5.56 -7.45 -12.57
CA ARG A 181 -4.25 -7.80 -13.13
C ARG A 181 -3.57 -6.59 -13.75
N THR A 182 -4.26 -5.87 -14.64
CA THR A 182 -3.72 -4.66 -15.28
C THR A 182 -3.29 -3.63 -14.25
N MET A 183 -4.07 -3.48 -13.17
CA MET A 183 -3.74 -2.52 -12.13
C MET A 183 -2.54 -2.95 -11.27
N ARG A 184 -2.38 -4.24 -11.00
CA ARG A 184 -1.17 -4.76 -10.32
C ARG A 184 0.09 -4.50 -11.15
N ASP A 185 0.02 -4.80 -12.45
CA ASP A 185 1.13 -4.56 -13.37
C ASP A 185 1.49 -3.06 -13.40
N LEU A 186 0.48 -2.17 -13.49
CA LEU A 186 0.68 -0.72 -13.43
C LEU A 186 1.35 -0.27 -12.11
N VAL A 187 0.90 -0.79 -10.96
CA VAL A 187 1.51 -0.45 -9.65
C VAL A 187 2.98 -0.87 -9.61
N LEU A 188 3.32 -2.03 -10.15
CA LEU A 188 4.71 -2.50 -10.22
C LEU A 188 5.56 -1.64 -11.17
N ASP A 189 5.02 -1.26 -12.32
CA ASP A 189 5.70 -0.39 -13.28
C ASP A 189 5.94 1.01 -12.70
N LEU A 190 4.93 1.59 -12.03
CA LEU A 190 5.05 2.88 -11.36
C LEU A 190 6.07 2.83 -10.22
N TRP A 191 6.09 1.75 -9.42
CA TRP A 191 7.06 1.61 -8.34
C TRP A 191 8.50 1.44 -8.86
N ALA A 192 8.68 0.82 -10.02
CA ALA A 192 9.98 0.70 -10.68
C ALA A 192 10.40 2.00 -11.41
N SER A 193 9.47 2.91 -11.64
CA SER A 193 9.70 4.14 -12.39
C SER A 193 10.48 5.17 -11.58
N PRO A 194 11.52 5.81 -12.16
CA PRO A 194 12.23 6.91 -11.53
C PRO A 194 11.36 8.18 -11.37
N GLU A 195 10.22 8.24 -12.04
CA GLU A 195 9.30 9.38 -11.97
C GLU A 195 8.47 9.40 -10.69
N VAL A 196 8.38 8.25 -9.97
CA VAL A 196 7.62 8.08 -8.75
C VAL A 196 8.55 8.11 -7.54
N MET A 197 8.33 9.06 -6.64
CA MET A 197 9.19 9.31 -5.47
C MET A 197 8.93 8.36 -4.29
N THR A 198 7.98 7.43 -4.43
CA THR A 198 7.63 6.48 -3.37
C THR A 198 8.79 5.53 -3.10
N LYS A 199 9.26 5.50 -1.85
CA LYS A 199 10.38 4.65 -1.43
C LYS A 199 9.94 3.23 -1.13
N SER A 200 8.78 3.05 -0.49
CA SER A 200 8.31 1.73 -0.07
C SER A 200 6.80 1.63 -0.16
N ILE A 201 6.31 0.41 -0.31
CA ILE A 201 4.88 0.10 -0.38
C ILE A 201 4.52 -0.87 0.74
N LEU A 202 3.44 -0.58 1.45
CA LEU A 202 2.80 -1.48 2.42
C LEU A 202 1.40 -1.84 1.90
N LEU A 203 1.27 -3.07 1.41
CA LEU A 203 0.04 -3.62 0.85
C LEU A 203 -0.68 -4.49 1.87
N VAL A 204 -1.96 -4.29 2.06
CA VAL A 204 -2.86 -5.24 2.72
C VAL A 204 -3.67 -5.96 1.65
N THR A 205 -3.65 -7.27 1.69
CA THR A 205 -4.47 -8.13 0.84
C THR A 205 -4.87 -9.41 1.57
N HIS A 206 -5.94 -10.06 1.12
CA HIS A 206 -6.32 -11.40 1.55
C HIS A 206 -5.84 -12.49 0.55
N SER A 207 -5.32 -12.10 -0.63
CA SER A 207 -4.78 -13.03 -1.62
C SER A 207 -3.29 -13.26 -1.43
N VAL A 208 -2.92 -14.51 -1.18
CA VAL A 208 -1.52 -14.97 -1.13
C VAL A 208 -0.85 -14.77 -2.48
N GLU A 209 -1.56 -15.05 -3.58
CA GLU A 209 -1.06 -14.92 -4.95
C GLU A 209 -0.68 -13.47 -5.27
N GLU A 210 -1.52 -12.51 -4.87
CA GLU A 210 -1.21 -11.09 -5.04
C GLU A 210 0.06 -10.71 -4.26
N ALA A 211 0.13 -11.11 -3.00
CA ALA A 211 1.27 -10.83 -2.16
C ALA A 211 2.56 -11.43 -2.74
N VAL A 212 2.53 -12.69 -3.19
CA VAL A 212 3.70 -13.34 -3.82
C VAL A 212 4.08 -12.67 -5.12
N ALA A 213 3.11 -12.28 -5.96
CA ALA A 213 3.38 -11.64 -7.25
C ALA A 213 4.07 -10.28 -7.09
N MET A 214 3.70 -9.50 -6.06
CA MET A 214 4.07 -8.09 -5.96
C MET A 214 5.19 -7.79 -4.97
N SER A 215 5.33 -8.56 -3.88
CA SER A 215 6.13 -8.16 -2.71
C SER A 215 7.55 -8.68 -2.71
N ASP A 216 8.43 -8.00 -2.00
CA ASP A 216 9.77 -8.49 -1.63
C ASP A 216 9.72 -9.35 -0.37
N ARG A 217 8.76 -9.04 0.53
CA ARG A 217 8.52 -9.79 1.75
C ARG A 217 7.02 -9.80 2.06
N VAL A 218 6.55 -10.91 2.60
CA VAL A 218 5.16 -11.07 3.05
C VAL A 218 5.15 -11.37 4.53
N VAL A 219 4.36 -10.61 5.27
CA VAL A 219 4.07 -10.81 6.68
C VAL A 219 2.71 -11.48 6.80
N MET A 220 2.68 -12.63 7.42
CA MET A 220 1.49 -13.43 7.62
C MET A 220 0.91 -13.17 9.00
N MET A 221 -0.37 -12.80 9.04
CA MET A 221 -1.08 -12.45 10.27
C MET A 221 -2.11 -13.52 10.63
N LYS A 222 -2.23 -13.83 11.92
CA LYS A 222 -3.32 -14.62 12.50
C LYS A 222 -4.23 -13.73 13.34
N ALA A 223 -5.48 -14.17 13.50
CA ALA A 223 -6.50 -13.46 14.28
C ALA A 223 -6.52 -13.90 15.76
N ASN A 224 -7.30 -13.15 16.58
CA ASN A 224 -7.72 -13.47 17.95
C ASN A 224 -6.59 -13.58 19.01
N PRO A 225 -5.86 -12.54 19.33
CA PRO A 225 -5.77 -11.23 18.68
C PRO A 225 -4.90 -11.25 17.44
N GLY A 226 -4.99 -10.20 16.63
CA GLY A 226 -4.13 -10.00 15.48
C GLY A 226 -2.65 -9.99 15.87
N ARG A 227 -1.87 -10.88 15.30
CA ARG A 227 -0.43 -11.03 15.55
C ARG A 227 0.29 -11.48 14.29
N ILE A 228 1.57 -11.19 14.21
CA ILE A 228 2.43 -11.75 13.17
C ILE A 228 2.65 -13.23 13.49
N ALA A 229 2.32 -14.07 12.52
CA ALA A 229 2.51 -15.53 12.62
C ALA A 229 3.84 -15.94 12.00
N ASP A 230 4.17 -15.38 10.83
CA ASP A 230 5.38 -15.70 10.09
C ASP A 230 5.73 -14.58 9.12
N GLN A 231 6.94 -14.62 8.55
CA GLN A 231 7.42 -13.71 7.51
C GLN A 231 8.16 -14.52 6.44
N VAL A 232 7.80 -14.28 5.20
CA VAL A 232 8.39 -14.95 4.04
C VAL A 232 9.14 -13.93 3.18
N ASP A 233 10.45 -14.10 3.05
CA ASP A 233 11.27 -13.32 2.14
C ASP A 233 11.16 -13.89 0.73
N LEU A 234 10.86 -13.04 -0.24
CA LEU A 234 10.64 -13.39 -1.64
C LEU A 234 11.69 -12.80 -2.59
N ARG A 235 12.73 -12.13 -2.09
CA ARG A 235 13.73 -11.44 -2.92
C ARG A 235 14.55 -12.38 -3.80
N GLU A 236 14.68 -13.64 -3.39
CA GLU A 236 15.34 -14.67 -4.20
C GLU A 236 14.46 -15.17 -5.36
N LEU A 237 13.15 -14.94 -5.31
CA LEU A 237 12.23 -15.29 -6.38
C LEU A 237 12.31 -14.20 -7.48
N PRO A 238 12.75 -14.56 -8.70
CA PRO A 238 12.91 -13.57 -9.78
C PRO A 238 11.57 -12.99 -10.23
N ARG A 239 11.57 -11.72 -10.60
CA ARG A 239 10.42 -11.03 -11.22
C ARG A 239 10.55 -11.03 -12.74
N PRO A 240 9.45 -11.06 -13.52
CA PRO A 240 8.05 -11.13 -13.09
C PRO A 240 7.67 -12.54 -12.59
N ARG A 241 6.97 -12.60 -11.47
CA ARG A 241 6.52 -13.86 -10.86
C ARG A 241 5.23 -14.33 -11.51
N ARG A 242 5.36 -15.27 -12.42
CA ARG A 242 4.23 -15.85 -13.13
C ARG A 242 3.54 -16.89 -12.25
N PRO A 243 2.19 -16.88 -12.16
CA PRO A 243 1.46 -17.83 -11.30
C PRO A 243 1.65 -19.30 -11.67
N ASP A 244 2.03 -19.58 -12.93
CA ASP A 244 2.28 -20.92 -13.46
C ASP A 244 3.70 -21.43 -13.20
N ALA A 245 4.63 -20.56 -12.77
CA ALA A 245 5.99 -20.96 -12.47
C ALA A 245 6.05 -21.89 -11.23
N PRO A 246 6.75 -23.04 -11.29
CA PRO A 246 6.77 -24.02 -10.21
C PRO A 246 7.17 -23.44 -8.84
N GLN A 247 8.22 -22.64 -8.81
CA GLN A 247 8.70 -21.99 -7.59
C GLN A 247 7.68 -21.01 -6.96
N VAL A 248 6.89 -20.32 -7.79
CA VAL A 248 5.82 -19.42 -7.33
C VAL A 248 4.68 -20.22 -6.73
N ARG A 249 4.26 -21.32 -7.37
CA ARG A 249 3.23 -22.24 -6.86
C ARG A 249 3.64 -22.85 -5.51
N GLU A 250 4.84 -23.41 -5.43
CA GLU A 250 5.36 -23.98 -4.20
C GLU A 250 5.38 -22.96 -3.05
N THR A 251 5.77 -21.71 -3.35
CA THR A 251 5.75 -20.63 -2.36
C THR A 251 4.33 -20.30 -1.91
N VAL A 252 3.38 -20.22 -2.84
CA VAL A 252 1.96 -19.97 -2.54
C VAL A 252 1.39 -21.10 -1.67
N ASP A 253 1.62 -22.36 -2.05
CA ASP A 253 1.13 -23.53 -1.32
C ASP A 253 1.71 -23.58 0.12
N ARG A 254 3.01 -23.30 0.27
CA ARG A 254 3.65 -23.16 1.58
C ARG A 254 3.00 -22.08 2.44
N MET A 255 2.70 -20.92 1.85
CA MET A 255 2.08 -19.81 2.57
C MET A 255 0.64 -20.15 2.99
N TYR A 256 -0.13 -20.84 2.15
CA TYR A 256 -1.45 -21.34 2.56
C TYR A 256 -1.36 -22.32 3.72
N ALA A 257 -0.39 -23.23 3.72
CA ALA A 257 -0.17 -24.16 4.83
C ALA A 257 0.17 -23.43 6.15
N LEU A 258 0.87 -22.30 6.10
CA LEU A 258 1.19 -21.49 7.28
C LEU A 258 -0.02 -20.68 7.79
N LEU A 259 -1.02 -20.37 6.93
CA LEU A 259 -2.24 -19.66 7.33
C LEU A 259 -3.32 -20.58 7.90
N ALA A 260 -3.29 -21.86 7.56
CA ALA A 260 -4.18 -22.88 8.10
C ALA A 260 -3.85 -23.18 9.57
#